data_d719030e7ce53096464aec57bd1ea19a
#
_entry.id   d719030e7ce53096464aec57bd1ea19a
#
_cell.length_a   1.000
_cell.length_b   1.000
_cell.length_c   1.000
_cell.angle_alpha   90.00
_cell.angle_beta   90.00
_cell.angle_gamma   90.00
#
_symmetry.space_group_name_H-M   'P 1'
#
loop_
_entity.id
_entity.type
_entity.pdbx_description
1 polymer ?
#
loop_
_entity_poly.entity_id
_entity_poly.type
_entity_poly.pdbx_seq_one_letter_code
_entity_poly.pdbx_strand_id
1 'polypeptide(L)'
;MMINSKKDLKEYLSCEDKLYPLSHKKSYIFTKEPIVYIAKMQKYLRKAEYYKNSKKSIFGRFLYLINRKKKNKYERKINSEIPVNVFAKGLVIYHGGNVINSYAKVGENCKIHGGVVIGNKGEDNLDCPTIGDNVDIGFGAVIIGNIKIGNNVTIGANALINKDVEDNSVVVGNPMRVIRRK
;
A
#
# COMPACT_ATOMS: atom_id res chain seq x y z
N MET A 1 2.96 6.72 -10.01
CA MET A 1 2.12 7.72 -10.74
C MET A 1 0.94 8.10 -9.85
N MET A 2 0.56 9.39 -9.78
CA MET A 2 -0.55 9.85 -8.92
C MET A 2 -1.85 9.91 -9.71
N ILE A 3 -2.98 9.68 -9.05
CA ILE A 3 -4.32 9.82 -9.64
C ILE A 3 -4.67 11.29 -9.81
N ASN A 4 -4.65 11.82 -11.03
CA ASN A 4 -4.89 13.24 -11.33
C ASN A 4 -6.17 13.49 -12.15
N SER A 5 -6.72 12.44 -12.77
CA SER A 5 -7.89 12.51 -13.64
C SER A 5 -8.97 11.47 -13.28
N LYS A 6 -10.20 11.66 -13.80
CA LYS A 6 -11.25 10.64 -13.71
C LYS A 6 -10.86 9.35 -14.44
N LYS A 7 -10.07 9.47 -15.51
CA LYS A 7 -9.57 8.31 -16.27
C LYS A 7 -8.64 7.48 -15.40
N ASP A 8 -7.65 8.11 -14.75
CA ASP A 8 -6.73 7.42 -13.85
C ASP A 8 -7.49 6.74 -12.71
N LEU A 9 -8.44 7.46 -12.08
CA LEU A 9 -9.26 6.87 -11.01
C LEU A 9 -10.01 5.62 -11.48
N LYS A 10 -10.61 5.66 -12.68
CA LYS A 10 -11.33 4.52 -13.25
C LYS A 10 -10.38 3.34 -13.50
N GLU A 11 -9.19 3.62 -14.01
CA GLU A 11 -8.17 2.61 -14.27
C GLU A 11 -7.70 1.92 -12.98
N TYR A 12 -7.34 2.70 -11.95
CA TYR A 12 -6.94 2.16 -10.65
C TYR A 12 -8.04 1.31 -10.02
N LEU A 13 -9.27 1.83 -9.99
CA LEU A 13 -10.41 1.10 -9.40
C LEU A 13 -10.71 -0.19 -10.18
N SER A 14 -10.67 -0.17 -11.50
CA SER A 14 -10.92 -1.38 -12.32
C SER A 14 -9.82 -2.42 -12.19
N CYS A 15 -8.56 -2.00 -12.07
CA CYS A 15 -7.44 -2.90 -11.85
C CYS A 15 -7.57 -3.57 -10.47
N GLU A 16 -7.75 -2.77 -9.43
CA GLU A 16 -7.73 -3.26 -8.04
C GLU A 16 -8.99 -4.02 -7.64
N ASP A 17 -10.15 -3.71 -8.23
CA ASP A 17 -11.40 -4.45 -8.01
C ASP A 17 -11.28 -5.94 -8.39
N LYS A 18 -10.54 -6.22 -9.46
CA LYS A 18 -10.26 -7.59 -9.94
C LYS A 18 -9.37 -8.40 -8.99
N LEU A 19 -8.59 -7.72 -8.14
CA LEU A 19 -7.69 -8.36 -7.18
C LEU A 19 -8.44 -8.95 -5.97
N TYR A 20 -9.70 -8.52 -5.75
CA TYR A 20 -10.51 -8.93 -4.61
C TYR A 20 -11.86 -9.56 -5.02
N PRO A 21 -11.91 -10.61 -5.85
CA PRO A 21 -13.16 -11.16 -6.36
C PRO A 21 -14.09 -11.68 -5.26
N LEU A 22 -13.53 -12.15 -4.15
CA LEU A 22 -14.32 -12.64 -3.01
C LEU A 22 -15.00 -11.53 -2.22
N SER A 23 -14.55 -10.28 -2.33
CA SER A 23 -15.14 -9.14 -1.62
C SER A 23 -16.57 -8.83 -2.06
N HIS A 24 -16.99 -9.30 -3.23
CA HIS A 24 -18.32 -9.13 -3.81
C HIS A 24 -19.30 -10.27 -3.45
N LYS A 25 -18.84 -11.37 -2.87
CA LYS A 25 -19.72 -12.46 -2.45
C LYS A 25 -20.66 -12.02 -1.32
N LYS A 26 -21.97 -12.20 -1.50
CA LYS A 26 -22.99 -11.80 -0.51
C LYS A 26 -22.71 -12.40 0.87
N SER A 27 -22.31 -13.68 0.94
CA SER A 27 -21.92 -14.35 2.19
C SER A 27 -20.78 -13.61 2.90
N TYR A 28 -19.71 -13.24 2.20
CA TYR A 28 -18.56 -12.52 2.76
C TYR A 28 -18.93 -11.11 3.25
N ILE A 29 -19.85 -10.45 2.55
CA ILE A 29 -20.37 -9.14 2.98
C ILE A 29 -21.21 -9.31 4.26
N PHE A 30 -22.03 -10.35 4.33
CA PHE A 30 -22.87 -10.65 5.48
C PHE A 30 -22.02 -11.05 6.70
N THR A 31 -21.08 -11.96 6.53
CA THR A 31 -20.16 -12.40 7.61
C THR A 31 -19.09 -11.37 7.97
N LYS A 32 -19.00 -10.27 7.23
CA LYS A 32 -18.04 -9.17 7.46
C LYS A 32 -16.58 -9.61 7.36
N GLU A 33 -16.27 -10.46 6.39
CA GLU A 33 -14.92 -10.95 6.16
C GLU A 33 -13.90 -9.81 5.96
N PRO A 34 -12.67 -9.93 6.46
CA PRO A 34 -11.63 -8.88 6.38
C PRO A 34 -11.37 -8.39 4.95
N ILE A 35 -11.41 -9.28 3.95
CA ILE A 35 -11.20 -8.93 2.53
C ILE A 35 -12.22 -7.88 2.03
N VAL A 36 -13.44 -7.88 2.56
CA VAL A 36 -14.47 -6.88 2.22
C VAL A 36 -14.07 -5.50 2.74
N TYR A 37 -13.46 -5.44 3.91
CA TYR A 37 -12.98 -4.18 4.48
C TYR A 37 -11.75 -3.67 3.76
N ILE A 38 -10.82 -4.56 3.37
CA ILE A 38 -9.64 -4.24 2.56
C ILE A 38 -10.08 -3.61 1.23
N ALA A 39 -10.95 -4.27 0.47
CA ALA A 39 -11.44 -3.77 -0.81
C ALA A 39 -12.16 -2.42 -0.67
N LYS A 40 -13.00 -2.25 0.37
CA LYS A 40 -13.66 -0.97 0.64
C LYS A 40 -12.68 0.13 1.04
N MET A 41 -11.71 -0.18 1.89
CA MET A 41 -10.65 0.76 2.29
C MET A 41 -9.90 1.25 1.05
N GLN A 42 -9.42 0.33 0.22
CA GLN A 42 -8.66 0.66 -0.98
C GLN A 42 -9.48 1.50 -1.98
N LYS A 43 -10.73 1.15 -2.21
CA LYS A 43 -11.65 1.97 -3.03
C LYS A 43 -11.74 3.42 -2.54
N TYR A 44 -11.85 3.64 -1.22
CA TYR A 44 -11.92 5.00 -0.68
C TYR A 44 -10.55 5.67 -0.60
N LEU A 45 -9.46 4.92 -0.48
CA LEU A 45 -8.09 5.42 -0.65
C LEU A 45 -7.94 6.08 -2.03
N ARG A 46 -8.26 5.37 -3.12
CA ARG A 46 -8.14 5.88 -4.48
C ARG A 46 -9.03 7.09 -4.76
N LYS A 47 -10.25 7.08 -4.22
CA LYS A 47 -11.14 8.26 -4.31
C LYS A 47 -10.58 9.46 -3.54
N ALA A 48 -10.01 9.26 -2.36
CA ALA A 48 -9.39 10.34 -1.59
C ALA A 48 -8.18 10.91 -2.34
N GLU A 49 -7.31 10.07 -2.91
CA GLU A 49 -6.18 10.50 -3.76
C GLU A 49 -6.64 11.36 -4.93
N TYR A 50 -7.65 10.92 -5.68
CA TYR A 50 -8.21 11.69 -6.78
C TYR A 50 -8.69 13.08 -6.35
N TYR A 51 -9.48 13.19 -5.28
CA TYR A 51 -9.98 14.49 -4.83
C TYR A 51 -8.88 15.36 -4.20
N LYS A 52 -7.88 14.77 -3.58
CA LYS A 52 -6.71 15.49 -3.07
C LYS A 52 -5.89 16.11 -4.21
N ASN A 53 -5.68 15.36 -5.29
CA ASN A 53 -4.73 15.72 -6.35
C ASN A 53 -5.39 16.58 -7.45
N SER A 54 -6.62 16.26 -7.88
CA SER A 54 -7.25 16.85 -9.06
C SER A 54 -8.26 17.96 -8.77
N LYS A 55 -8.78 18.07 -7.54
CA LYS A 55 -9.87 18.99 -7.20
C LYS A 55 -9.48 19.98 -6.11
N LYS A 56 -8.94 21.13 -6.53
CA LYS A 56 -8.53 22.23 -5.63
C LYS A 56 -9.70 23.09 -5.13
N SER A 57 -10.94 22.90 -5.61
CA SER A 57 -12.14 23.65 -5.18
C SER A 57 -12.56 23.29 -3.76
N ILE A 58 -13.35 24.16 -3.10
CA ILE A 58 -13.93 23.90 -1.77
C ILE A 58 -14.74 22.60 -1.77
N PHE A 59 -15.54 22.37 -2.81
CA PHE A 59 -16.30 21.12 -2.98
C PHE A 59 -15.40 19.90 -3.13
N GLY A 60 -14.28 20.00 -3.87
CA GLY A 60 -13.27 18.95 -3.97
C GLY A 60 -12.62 18.62 -2.63
N ARG A 61 -12.31 19.65 -1.82
CA ARG A 61 -11.80 19.44 -0.45
C ARG A 61 -12.80 18.73 0.46
N PHE A 62 -14.09 19.07 0.35
CA PHE A 62 -15.17 18.41 1.08
C PHE A 62 -15.26 16.93 0.70
N LEU A 63 -15.25 16.60 -0.60
CA LEU A 63 -15.27 15.23 -1.09
C LEU A 63 -14.01 14.44 -0.67
N TYR A 64 -12.85 15.08 -0.63
CA TYR A 64 -11.64 14.48 -0.07
C TYR A 64 -11.84 14.07 1.39
N LEU A 65 -12.36 14.96 2.24
CA LEU A 65 -12.58 14.68 3.66
C LEU A 65 -13.60 13.53 3.87
N ILE A 66 -14.68 13.50 3.08
CA ILE A 66 -15.66 12.41 3.14
C ILE A 66 -14.99 11.06 2.79
N ASN A 67 -14.24 11.02 1.69
CA ASN A 67 -13.60 9.77 1.26
C ASN A 67 -12.50 9.35 2.23
N ARG A 68 -11.71 10.29 2.76
CA ARG A 68 -10.73 10.04 3.82
C ARG A 68 -11.39 9.48 5.10
N LYS A 69 -12.53 10.05 5.54
CA LYS A 69 -13.29 9.53 6.69
C LYS A 69 -13.75 8.09 6.46
N LYS A 70 -14.25 7.77 5.26
CA LYS A 70 -14.68 6.41 4.90
C LYS A 70 -13.46 5.45 4.83
N LYS A 71 -12.34 5.87 4.22
CA LYS A 71 -11.09 5.12 4.21
C LYS A 71 -10.67 4.77 5.65
N ASN A 72 -10.54 5.77 6.52
CA ASN A 72 -10.12 5.59 7.91
C ASN A 72 -11.07 4.68 8.71
N LYS A 73 -12.38 4.71 8.41
CA LYS A 73 -13.35 3.78 9.03
C LYS A 73 -13.02 2.32 8.73
N TYR A 74 -12.69 1.99 7.46
CA TYR A 74 -12.36 0.62 7.06
C TYR A 74 -10.93 0.24 7.45
N GLU A 75 -10.00 1.18 7.42
CA GLU A 75 -8.62 1.04 7.86
C GLU A 75 -8.53 0.58 9.33
N ARG A 76 -9.32 1.20 10.21
CA ARG A 76 -9.44 0.74 11.60
C ARG A 76 -10.00 -0.68 11.74
N LYS A 77 -10.84 -1.15 10.79
CA LYS A 77 -11.38 -2.51 10.82
C LYS A 77 -10.34 -3.58 10.47
N ILE A 78 -9.28 -3.20 9.80
CA ILE A 78 -8.17 -4.07 9.41
C ILE A 78 -6.89 -3.72 10.19
N ASN A 79 -6.98 -2.86 11.20
CA ASN A 79 -5.86 -2.42 12.05
C ASN A 79 -4.64 -1.96 11.21
N SER A 80 -4.85 -1.09 10.22
CA SER A 80 -3.79 -0.62 9.32
C SER A 80 -3.77 0.90 9.22
N GLU A 81 -2.60 1.44 8.82
CA GLU A 81 -2.37 2.85 8.51
C GLU A 81 -1.75 2.96 7.11
N ILE A 82 -2.57 3.28 6.12
CA ILE A 82 -2.16 3.37 4.71
C ILE A 82 -2.45 4.79 4.19
N PRO A 83 -1.43 5.65 4.09
CA PRO A 83 -1.60 7.02 3.65
C PRO A 83 -1.93 7.13 2.16
N VAL A 84 -2.55 8.25 1.79
CA VAL A 84 -2.80 8.60 0.39
C VAL A 84 -1.51 8.95 -0.35
N ASN A 85 -1.42 8.63 -1.64
CA ASN A 85 -0.32 8.96 -2.55
C ASN A 85 1.01 8.22 -2.25
N VAL A 86 0.97 7.12 -1.55
CA VAL A 86 2.16 6.28 -1.30
C VAL A 86 2.29 5.17 -2.35
N PHE A 87 1.22 4.45 -2.62
CA PHE A 87 1.22 3.29 -3.51
C PHE A 87 0.73 3.64 -4.91
N ALA A 88 1.46 3.23 -5.94
CA ALA A 88 1.01 3.27 -7.31
C ALA A 88 -0.12 2.24 -7.57
N LYS A 89 -0.49 2.04 -8.83
CA LYS A 89 -1.57 1.14 -9.28
C LYS A 89 -1.26 -0.33 -8.97
N GLY A 90 -2.30 -1.11 -8.69
CA GLY A 90 -2.17 -2.56 -8.54
C GLY A 90 -1.72 -3.02 -7.15
N LEU A 91 -1.89 -2.18 -6.12
CA LEU A 91 -1.65 -2.59 -4.74
C LEU A 91 -2.52 -3.79 -4.36
N VAL A 92 -1.89 -4.85 -3.84
CA VAL A 92 -2.57 -5.99 -3.23
C VAL A 92 -2.29 -6.02 -1.73
N ILE A 93 -3.34 -6.08 -0.92
CA ILE A 93 -3.26 -6.23 0.53
C ILE A 93 -3.91 -7.57 0.88
N TYR A 94 -3.14 -8.52 1.42
CA TYR A 94 -3.69 -9.82 1.81
C TYR A 94 -4.32 -9.78 3.21
N HIS A 95 -3.63 -9.15 4.17
CA HIS A 95 -4.08 -9.03 5.56
C HIS A 95 -3.84 -7.62 6.11
N GLY A 96 -4.46 -7.31 7.23
CA GLY A 96 -4.27 -6.03 7.93
C GLY A 96 -3.00 -5.97 8.78
N GLY A 97 -2.95 -4.97 9.68
CA GLY A 97 -1.81 -4.75 10.58
C GLY A 97 -0.67 -3.94 9.96
N ASN A 98 -0.88 -3.34 8.80
CA ASN A 98 0.18 -2.62 8.07
C ASN A 98 0.30 -1.16 8.56
N VAL A 99 1.55 -0.70 8.76
CA VAL A 99 1.87 0.69 9.16
C VAL A 99 2.82 1.29 8.14
N ILE A 100 2.33 2.27 7.39
CA ILE A 100 3.05 2.87 6.27
C ILE A 100 3.24 4.37 6.52
N ASN A 101 4.47 4.85 6.41
CA ASN A 101 4.76 6.28 6.50
C ASN A 101 4.34 7.01 5.21
N SER A 102 3.77 8.21 5.36
CA SER A 102 3.26 9.03 4.25
C SER A 102 4.31 9.55 3.28
N TYR A 103 5.57 9.51 3.64
CA TYR A 103 6.70 9.92 2.80
C TYR A 103 7.32 8.77 2.00
N ALA A 104 6.95 7.52 2.29
CA ALA A 104 7.37 6.38 1.48
C ALA A 104 6.80 6.47 0.06
N LYS A 105 7.52 5.91 -0.91
CA LYS A 105 7.09 5.82 -2.31
C LYS A 105 7.14 4.37 -2.74
N VAL A 106 6.03 3.87 -3.26
CA VAL A 106 5.92 2.46 -3.67
C VAL A 106 5.37 2.38 -5.09
N GLY A 107 6.05 1.63 -5.94
CA GLY A 107 5.73 1.43 -7.35
C GLY A 107 4.47 0.60 -7.61
N GLU A 108 4.30 0.19 -8.86
CA GLU A 108 3.13 -0.56 -9.32
C GLU A 108 3.16 -2.02 -8.88
N ASN A 109 1.98 -2.62 -8.76
CA ASN A 109 1.77 -4.05 -8.47
C ASN A 109 2.47 -4.53 -7.18
N CYS A 110 2.60 -3.66 -6.20
CA CYS A 110 3.14 -4.04 -4.90
C CYS A 110 2.15 -4.95 -4.15
N LYS A 111 2.67 -6.03 -3.55
CA LYS A 111 1.91 -6.95 -2.71
C LYS A 111 2.41 -6.83 -1.27
N ILE A 112 1.49 -6.68 -0.33
CA ILE A 112 1.79 -6.67 1.12
C ILE A 112 0.96 -7.75 1.82
N HIS A 113 1.66 -8.65 2.53
CA HIS A 113 0.99 -9.81 3.11
C HIS A 113 0.29 -9.51 4.43
N GLY A 114 0.76 -8.56 5.22
CA GLY A 114 0.17 -8.13 6.50
C GLY A 114 1.24 -7.89 7.55
N GLY A 115 0.94 -7.05 8.55
CA GLY A 115 1.91 -6.68 9.58
C GLY A 115 3.15 -5.94 9.05
N VAL A 116 3.11 -5.44 7.81
CA VAL A 116 4.23 -4.79 7.16
C VAL A 116 4.42 -3.38 7.69
N VAL A 117 5.67 -3.02 7.99
CA VAL A 117 6.06 -1.66 8.38
C VAL A 117 6.94 -1.06 7.30
N ILE A 118 6.56 0.11 6.76
CA ILE A 118 7.39 0.90 5.85
C ILE A 118 7.52 2.30 6.42
N GLY A 119 8.74 2.71 6.80
CA GLY A 119 8.92 3.99 7.49
C GLY A 119 10.34 4.50 7.56
N ASN A 120 10.51 5.55 8.35
CA ASN A 120 11.79 6.15 8.68
C ASN A 120 12.51 5.38 9.81
N LYS A 121 13.73 5.81 10.13
CA LYS A 121 14.50 5.29 11.28
C LYS A 121 14.18 5.99 12.60
N GLY A 122 13.22 6.93 12.63
CA GLY A 122 12.78 7.63 13.84
C GLY A 122 13.33 9.05 14.01
N GLU A 123 14.39 9.45 13.31
CA GLU A 123 15.00 10.78 13.47
C GLU A 123 14.39 11.83 12.53
N ASP A 124 14.19 11.48 11.25
CA ASP A 124 13.57 12.35 10.25
C ASP A 124 12.44 11.62 9.51
N ASN A 125 11.26 12.24 9.46
CA ASN A 125 10.10 11.69 8.74
C ASN A 125 10.31 11.59 7.22
N LEU A 126 11.22 12.39 6.65
CA LEU A 126 11.53 12.37 5.20
C LEU A 126 12.42 11.19 4.81
N ASP A 127 13.08 10.55 5.77
CA ASP A 127 14.03 9.46 5.59
C ASP A 127 13.31 8.12 5.38
N CYS A 128 12.51 8.05 4.32
CA CYS A 128 11.62 6.94 4.02
C CYS A 128 12.01 6.17 2.74
N PRO A 129 11.67 4.86 2.67
CA PRO A 129 12.00 4.01 1.54
C PRO A 129 11.36 4.44 0.22
N THR A 130 12.10 4.23 -0.87
CA THR A 130 11.57 4.23 -2.24
C THR A 130 11.62 2.79 -2.75
N ILE A 131 10.45 2.24 -3.10
CA ILE A 131 10.27 0.84 -3.49
C ILE A 131 9.80 0.81 -4.96
N GLY A 132 10.43 -0.02 -5.77
CA GLY A 132 10.13 -0.18 -7.19
C GLY A 132 8.85 -0.94 -7.49
N ASP A 133 8.72 -1.41 -8.72
CA ASP A 133 7.55 -2.11 -9.23
C ASP A 133 7.61 -3.63 -8.95
N ASN A 134 6.43 -4.26 -8.89
CA ASN A 134 6.28 -5.72 -8.72
C ASN A 134 6.99 -6.28 -7.48
N VAL A 135 7.03 -5.50 -6.39
CA VAL A 135 7.65 -5.94 -5.13
C VAL A 135 6.63 -6.72 -4.30
N ASP A 136 7.06 -7.88 -3.79
CA ASP A 136 6.28 -8.78 -2.93
C ASP A 136 6.85 -8.75 -1.51
N ILE A 137 6.08 -8.22 -0.54
CA ILE A 137 6.53 -7.96 0.83
C ILE A 137 5.86 -8.94 1.79
N GLY A 138 6.64 -9.89 2.28
CA GLY A 138 6.19 -10.93 3.20
C GLY A 138 5.65 -10.41 4.53
N PHE A 139 4.88 -11.26 5.21
CA PHE A 139 4.23 -10.93 6.48
C PHE A 139 5.24 -10.45 7.53
N GLY A 140 4.92 -9.36 8.24
CA GLY A 140 5.75 -8.85 9.32
C GLY A 140 7.09 -8.22 8.89
N ALA A 141 7.33 -8.04 7.59
CA ALA A 141 8.55 -7.40 7.12
C ALA A 141 8.60 -5.92 7.52
N VAL A 142 9.80 -5.45 7.88
CA VAL A 142 10.08 -4.07 8.31
C VAL A 142 11.06 -3.45 7.33
N ILE A 143 10.69 -2.35 6.69
CA ILE A 143 11.48 -1.64 5.69
C ILE A 143 11.65 -0.19 6.16
N ILE A 144 12.87 0.20 6.53
CA ILE A 144 13.11 1.48 7.21
C ILE A 144 14.34 2.24 6.69
N GLY A 145 14.20 3.56 6.68
CA GLY A 145 15.25 4.51 6.31
C GLY A 145 15.22 4.92 4.84
N ASN A 146 16.10 5.84 4.47
CA ASN A 146 16.24 6.35 3.10
C ASN A 146 16.96 5.33 2.21
N ILE A 147 16.26 4.27 1.89
CA ILE A 147 16.78 3.16 1.09
C ILE A 147 16.00 3.01 -0.21
N LYS A 148 16.65 2.40 -1.19
CA LYS A 148 16.05 2.05 -2.47
C LYS A 148 15.88 0.54 -2.59
N ILE A 149 14.68 0.11 -2.89
CA ILE A 149 14.37 -1.28 -3.24
C ILE A 149 14.01 -1.30 -4.72
N GLY A 150 14.71 -2.12 -5.47
CA GLY A 150 14.54 -2.25 -6.91
C GLY A 150 13.23 -2.91 -7.31
N ASN A 151 13.10 -3.19 -8.62
CA ASN A 151 11.93 -3.85 -9.20
C ASN A 151 11.99 -5.38 -9.03
N ASN A 152 10.83 -6.03 -9.06
CA ASN A 152 10.71 -7.50 -9.00
C ASN A 152 11.37 -8.13 -7.76
N VAL A 153 11.47 -7.38 -6.66
CA VAL A 153 12.07 -7.86 -5.40
C VAL A 153 11.04 -8.67 -4.61
N THR A 154 11.51 -9.74 -3.98
CA THR A 154 10.74 -10.50 -2.99
C THR A 154 11.39 -10.35 -1.62
N ILE A 155 10.62 -9.85 -0.66
CA ILE A 155 11.05 -9.69 0.73
C ILE A 155 10.37 -10.77 1.56
N GLY A 156 11.18 -11.61 2.22
CA GLY A 156 10.68 -12.70 3.05
C GLY A 156 9.97 -12.21 4.32
N ALA A 157 9.15 -13.08 4.90
CA ALA A 157 8.45 -12.77 6.14
C ALA A 157 9.43 -12.43 7.27
N ASN A 158 9.06 -11.46 8.13
CA ASN A 158 9.84 -10.98 9.26
C ASN A 158 11.27 -10.49 8.91
N ALA A 159 11.52 -10.14 7.66
CA ALA A 159 12.80 -9.56 7.26
C ALA A 159 12.90 -8.09 7.68
N LEU A 160 14.08 -7.67 8.14
CA LEU A 160 14.41 -6.27 8.40
C LEU A 160 15.26 -5.71 7.25
N ILE A 161 14.69 -4.82 6.46
CA ILE A 161 15.34 -4.19 5.32
C ILE A 161 15.71 -2.76 5.69
N ASN A 162 17.00 -2.52 5.83
CA ASN A 162 17.56 -1.22 6.22
C ASN A 162 18.75 -0.77 5.35
N LYS A 163 18.91 -1.43 4.18
CA LYS A 163 19.90 -1.15 3.15
C LYS A 163 19.27 -1.32 1.77
N ASP A 164 19.89 -0.75 0.75
CA ASP A 164 19.46 -0.87 -0.63
C ASP A 164 19.41 -2.33 -1.10
N VAL A 165 18.42 -2.62 -1.96
CA VAL A 165 18.21 -3.94 -2.57
C VAL A 165 18.11 -3.77 -4.08
N GLU A 166 18.96 -4.49 -4.81
CA GLU A 166 18.96 -4.47 -6.28
C GLU A 166 17.74 -5.15 -6.88
N ASP A 167 17.44 -4.81 -8.14
CA ASP A 167 16.37 -5.44 -8.92
C ASP A 167 16.49 -6.98 -8.91
N ASN A 168 15.34 -7.64 -9.06
CA ASN A 168 15.22 -9.10 -9.20
C ASN A 168 15.81 -9.92 -8.04
N SER A 169 15.91 -9.32 -6.85
CA SER A 169 16.49 -9.97 -5.66
C SER A 169 15.42 -10.65 -4.80
N VAL A 170 15.85 -11.69 -4.09
CA VAL A 170 15.10 -12.29 -2.98
C VAL A 170 15.89 -12.04 -1.71
N VAL A 171 15.29 -11.31 -0.75
CA VAL A 171 15.93 -10.92 0.51
C VAL A 171 15.16 -11.44 1.70
N VAL A 172 15.86 -11.91 2.73
CA VAL A 172 15.28 -12.50 3.92
C VAL A 172 16.07 -12.17 5.18
N GLY A 173 15.42 -12.30 6.32
CA GLY A 173 16.06 -12.37 7.63
C GLY A 173 16.34 -11.02 8.30
N ASN A 174 16.79 -11.11 9.56
CA ASN A 174 17.32 -10.03 10.37
C ASN A 174 18.59 -10.52 11.08
N PRO A 175 19.77 -10.04 10.66
CA PRO A 175 20.04 -9.08 9.59
C PRO A 175 19.67 -9.60 8.19
N MET A 176 19.33 -8.66 7.26
CA MET A 176 18.95 -9.02 5.91
C MET A 176 20.08 -9.70 5.12
N ARG A 177 19.69 -10.69 4.31
CA ARG A 177 20.60 -11.38 3.38
C ARG A 177 19.91 -11.57 2.02
N VAL A 178 20.65 -11.32 0.94
CA VAL A 178 20.23 -11.66 -0.41
C VAL A 178 20.48 -13.15 -0.61
N ILE A 179 19.43 -13.95 -0.84
CA ILE A 179 19.54 -15.40 -1.00
C ILE A 179 19.48 -15.85 -2.46
N ARG A 180 18.91 -15.03 -3.33
CA ARG A 180 18.80 -15.31 -4.77
C ARG A 180 18.61 -14.01 -5.55
N ARG A 181 19.16 -13.97 -6.79
CA ARG A 181 18.77 -13.03 -7.86
C ARG A 181 17.95 -13.81 -8.89
N LYS A 182 16.83 -13.24 -9.34
CA LYS A 182 15.91 -13.85 -10.33
C LYS A 182 16.42 -13.66 -11.75
#